data_abdff1c70c8dc77e71a2e8b0101964aa
#
_entry.id   abdff1c70c8dc77e71a2e8b0101964aa
#
_cell.length_a   1.000
_cell.length_b   1.000
_cell.length_c   1.000
_cell.angle_alpha   90.00
_cell.angle_beta   90.00
_cell.angle_gamma   90.00
#
_symmetry.space_group_name_H-M   'P 1'
#
loop_
_entity.id
_entity.type
_entity.pdbx_description
1 polymer ?
#
loop_
_entity_poly.entity_id
_entity_poly.type
_entity_poly.pdbx_seq_one_letter_code
_entity_poly.pdbx_strand_id
1 'polypeptide(L)'
;MQFGEIVAPTIKELFVEKIQGMILSGRLSVGDRLPSERELADEMKVSKTIVHLGLKDLERMGFIRVSGRQGTFVANYAENGTYETLNAIIKFNGGKLDQQHVASLLELRVAVEGQAVRRFAENHTDEDIAYLQKKIDDIKEWLPTEGYLDRHELACKIYAFHHAICLRSKNPILPLVLNAFKEVSVYFWETSVQIYGVPKSIEHLETFLNLLKNGQGEEVVKYMSDGSDYYLVHT
;
A
#
# COMPACT_ATOMS: atom_id res chain seq x y z
N MET A 1 -17.17 10.95 -21.85
CA MET A 1 -17.05 9.83 -20.89
C MET A 1 -16.17 8.78 -21.54
N GLN A 2 -15.01 8.46 -20.94
CA GLN A 2 -14.22 7.30 -21.34
C GLN A 2 -14.51 6.21 -20.30
N PHE A 3 -15.09 5.10 -20.76
CA PHE A 3 -15.23 3.89 -19.95
C PHE A 3 -13.90 3.14 -20.06
N GLY A 4 -13.17 2.98 -18.93
CA GLY A 4 -11.92 2.23 -18.90
C GLY A 4 -12.11 0.78 -19.34
N GLU A 5 -11.03 0.14 -19.82
CA GLU A 5 -11.03 -1.27 -20.21
C GLU A 5 -11.30 -2.17 -18.98
N ILE A 6 -12.21 -3.13 -19.12
CA ILE A 6 -12.46 -4.15 -18.09
C ILE A 6 -11.45 -5.27 -18.28
N VAL A 7 -10.47 -5.37 -17.40
CA VAL A 7 -9.48 -6.47 -17.39
C VAL A 7 -9.97 -7.54 -16.42
N ALA A 8 -10.35 -8.70 -16.95
CA ALA A 8 -10.72 -9.85 -16.12
C ALA A 8 -9.45 -10.51 -15.54
N PRO A 9 -9.50 -10.98 -14.26
CA PRO A 9 -8.38 -11.72 -13.68
C PRO A 9 -8.10 -13.01 -14.45
N THR A 10 -6.83 -13.36 -14.58
CA THR A 10 -6.41 -14.61 -15.21
C THR A 10 -6.75 -15.81 -14.31
N ILE A 11 -6.86 -17.01 -14.90
CA ILE A 11 -7.09 -18.25 -14.14
C ILE A 11 -5.98 -18.48 -13.10
N LYS A 12 -4.73 -18.07 -13.40
CA LYS A 12 -3.61 -18.16 -12.46
C LYS A 12 -3.84 -17.24 -11.25
N GLU A 13 -4.27 -16.00 -11.47
CA GLU A 13 -4.58 -15.06 -10.38
C GLU A 13 -5.73 -15.57 -9.52
N LEU A 14 -6.80 -16.07 -10.12
CA LEU A 14 -7.91 -16.69 -9.39
C LEU A 14 -7.49 -17.90 -8.56
N PHE A 15 -6.56 -18.74 -9.09
CA PHE A 15 -5.99 -19.85 -8.35
C PHE A 15 -5.20 -19.36 -7.12
N VAL A 16 -4.32 -18.38 -7.31
CA VAL A 16 -3.51 -17.77 -6.24
C VAL A 16 -4.41 -17.17 -5.17
N GLU A 17 -5.38 -16.34 -5.55
CA GLU A 17 -6.33 -15.70 -4.63
C GLU A 17 -7.15 -16.74 -3.84
N LYS A 18 -7.53 -17.85 -4.46
CA LYS A 18 -8.26 -18.92 -3.78
C LYS A 18 -7.44 -19.58 -2.68
N ILE A 19 -6.18 -19.92 -2.94
CA ILE A 19 -5.30 -20.51 -1.93
C ILE A 19 -4.98 -19.51 -0.82
N GLN A 20 -4.65 -18.24 -1.17
CA GLN A 20 -4.48 -17.16 -0.20
C GLN A 20 -5.70 -17.01 0.72
N GLY A 21 -6.90 -16.98 0.13
CA GLY A 21 -8.14 -16.88 0.88
C GLY A 21 -8.39 -18.07 1.84
N MET A 22 -7.96 -19.28 1.47
CA MET A 22 -8.03 -20.45 2.36
C MET A 22 -7.04 -20.33 3.53
N ILE A 23 -5.84 -19.80 3.30
CA ILE A 23 -4.84 -19.58 4.35
C ILE A 23 -5.29 -18.43 5.27
N LEU A 24 -5.65 -17.30 4.71
CA LEU A 24 -6.02 -16.09 5.47
C LEU A 24 -7.33 -16.27 6.26
N SER A 25 -8.27 -17.11 5.78
CA SER A 25 -9.49 -17.48 6.53
C SER A 25 -9.27 -18.56 7.58
N GLY A 26 -8.07 -19.11 7.71
CA GLY A 26 -7.76 -20.19 8.64
C GLY A 26 -8.26 -21.59 8.20
N ARG A 27 -8.78 -21.73 6.98
CA ARG A 27 -9.16 -23.03 6.42
C ARG A 27 -7.96 -23.93 6.12
N LEU A 28 -6.80 -23.32 5.86
CA LEU A 28 -5.50 -23.95 5.79
C LEU A 28 -4.62 -23.35 6.87
N SER A 29 -4.11 -24.17 7.77
CA SER A 29 -3.28 -23.76 8.89
C SER A 29 -1.79 -23.86 8.55
N VAL A 30 -0.96 -23.07 9.22
CA VAL A 30 0.50 -23.16 9.12
C VAL A 30 0.97 -24.59 9.38
N GLY A 31 1.77 -25.13 8.46
CA GLY A 31 2.25 -26.51 8.51
C GLY A 31 1.38 -27.51 7.76
N ASP A 32 0.15 -27.17 7.36
CA ASP A 32 -0.70 -28.05 6.57
C ASP A 32 -0.03 -28.37 5.24
N ARG A 33 -0.12 -29.64 4.83
CA ARG A 33 0.37 -30.09 3.54
C ARG A 33 -0.69 -29.86 2.48
N LEU A 34 -0.32 -29.14 1.41
CA LEU A 34 -1.19 -28.99 0.24
C LEU A 34 -1.23 -30.30 -0.58
N PRO A 35 -2.34 -30.56 -1.30
CA PRO A 35 -2.41 -31.59 -2.31
C PRO A 35 -1.31 -31.40 -3.37
N SER A 36 -0.96 -32.48 -4.07
CA SER A 36 0.00 -32.41 -5.19
C SER A 36 -0.51 -31.50 -6.31
N GLU A 37 0.41 -31.00 -7.15
CA GLU A 37 0.04 -30.17 -8.31
C GLU A 37 -1.01 -30.88 -9.23
N ARG A 38 -0.94 -32.20 -9.32
CA ARG A 38 -1.91 -32.97 -10.11
C ARG A 38 -3.29 -32.96 -9.45
N GLU A 39 -3.36 -33.25 -8.15
CA GLU A 39 -4.61 -33.25 -7.39
C GLU A 39 -5.26 -31.86 -7.41
N LEU A 40 -4.47 -30.78 -7.19
CA LEU A 40 -4.97 -29.40 -7.28
C LEU A 40 -5.49 -29.06 -8.68
N ALA A 41 -4.79 -29.51 -9.73
CA ALA A 41 -5.23 -29.31 -11.12
C ALA A 41 -6.55 -30.03 -11.42
N ASP A 42 -6.67 -31.27 -10.95
CA ASP A 42 -7.86 -32.12 -11.15
C ASP A 42 -9.06 -31.55 -10.35
N GLU A 43 -8.85 -31.12 -9.09
CA GLU A 43 -9.89 -30.59 -8.20
C GLU A 43 -10.39 -29.21 -8.66
N MET A 44 -9.47 -28.31 -9.02
CA MET A 44 -9.81 -26.93 -9.39
C MET A 44 -10.13 -26.77 -10.89
N LYS A 45 -10.04 -27.86 -11.68
CA LYS A 45 -10.32 -27.86 -13.14
C LYS A 45 -9.45 -26.86 -13.90
N VAL A 46 -8.17 -26.77 -13.54
CA VAL A 46 -7.17 -25.92 -14.20
C VAL A 46 -6.00 -26.75 -14.71
N SER A 47 -5.19 -26.17 -15.61
CA SER A 47 -4.02 -26.88 -16.11
C SER A 47 -2.94 -27.01 -15.03
N LYS A 48 -2.15 -28.10 -15.08
CA LYS A 48 -1.00 -28.29 -14.18
C LYS A 48 0.01 -27.16 -14.26
N THR A 49 0.18 -26.55 -15.44
CA THR A 49 1.05 -25.37 -15.63
C THR A 49 0.57 -24.18 -14.81
N ILE A 50 -0.75 -23.92 -14.78
CA ILE A 50 -1.34 -22.84 -13.98
C ILE A 50 -1.10 -23.08 -12.49
N VAL A 51 -1.32 -24.32 -12.01
CA VAL A 51 -1.05 -24.69 -10.62
C VAL A 51 0.43 -24.48 -10.28
N HIS A 52 1.34 -24.98 -11.11
CA HIS A 52 2.78 -24.83 -10.90
C HIS A 52 3.21 -23.36 -10.79
N LEU A 53 2.76 -22.50 -11.72
CA LEU A 53 3.07 -21.08 -11.71
C LEU A 53 2.43 -20.37 -10.50
N GLY A 54 1.19 -20.72 -10.16
CA GLY A 54 0.50 -20.15 -8.99
C GLY A 54 1.17 -20.54 -7.67
N LEU A 55 1.62 -21.81 -7.52
CA LEU A 55 2.39 -22.22 -6.34
C LEU A 55 3.73 -21.51 -6.24
N LYS A 56 4.42 -21.24 -7.34
CA LYS A 56 5.63 -20.41 -7.33
C LYS A 56 5.36 -18.98 -6.86
N ASP A 57 4.25 -18.37 -7.30
CA ASP A 57 3.86 -17.05 -6.84
C ASP A 57 3.53 -17.06 -5.32
N LEU A 58 2.80 -18.06 -4.84
CA LEU A 58 2.50 -18.22 -3.41
C LEU A 58 3.76 -18.44 -2.55
N GLU A 59 4.74 -19.21 -3.06
CA GLU A 59 6.01 -19.42 -2.37
C GLU A 59 6.82 -18.10 -2.32
N ARG A 60 6.90 -17.36 -3.43
CA ARG A 60 7.57 -16.05 -3.49
C ARG A 60 6.94 -15.03 -2.54
N MET A 61 5.63 -15.08 -2.37
CA MET A 61 4.89 -14.27 -1.41
C MET A 61 4.96 -14.79 0.04
N GLY A 62 5.62 -15.92 0.31
CA GLY A 62 5.78 -16.45 1.66
C GLY A 62 4.55 -17.14 2.25
N PHE A 63 3.51 -17.41 1.48
CA PHE A 63 2.33 -18.15 1.93
C PHE A 63 2.55 -19.67 2.05
N ILE A 64 3.44 -20.20 1.24
CA ILE A 64 3.77 -21.62 1.22
C ILE A 64 5.29 -21.83 1.12
N ARG A 65 5.74 -23.03 1.42
CA ARG A 65 7.12 -23.50 1.15
C ARG A 65 7.08 -24.84 0.41
N VAL A 66 7.95 -24.95 -0.58
CA VAL A 66 8.14 -26.23 -1.29
C VAL A 66 9.33 -26.97 -0.68
N SER A 67 9.11 -28.19 -0.20
CA SER A 67 10.13 -29.01 0.48
C SER A 67 10.50 -30.23 -0.35
N GLY A 68 10.99 -30.01 -1.55
CA GLY A 68 11.49 -31.06 -2.45
C GLY A 68 10.52 -32.25 -2.57
N ARG A 69 10.98 -33.46 -2.21
CA ARG A 69 10.16 -34.69 -2.26
C ARG A 69 9.09 -34.78 -1.15
N GLN A 70 9.15 -33.92 -0.14
CA GLN A 70 8.18 -33.96 0.97
C GLN A 70 6.84 -33.31 0.60
N GLY A 71 6.85 -32.41 -0.38
CA GLY A 71 5.65 -31.72 -0.87
C GLY A 71 5.63 -30.24 -0.55
N THR A 72 4.46 -29.63 -0.72
CA THR A 72 4.20 -28.21 -0.49
C THR A 72 3.43 -28.03 0.81
N PHE A 73 3.83 -27.08 1.63
CA PHE A 73 3.28 -26.85 2.96
C PHE A 73 2.93 -25.36 3.13
N VAL A 74 1.87 -25.08 3.89
CA VAL A 74 1.54 -23.70 4.31
C VAL A 74 2.66 -23.16 5.20
N ALA A 75 3.22 -22.02 4.85
CA ALA A 75 4.28 -21.34 5.60
C ALA A 75 3.69 -20.36 6.62
N ASN A 76 4.50 -20.00 7.63
CA ASN A 76 4.19 -18.87 8.48
C ASN A 76 4.53 -17.57 7.74
N TYR A 77 3.52 -16.94 7.16
CA TYR A 77 3.71 -15.72 6.38
C TYR A 77 4.14 -14.52 7.24
N ALA A 78 3.95 -14.56 8.56
CA ALA A 78 4.49 -13.53 9.45
C ALA A 78 6.03 -13.58 9.51
N GLU A 79 6.64 -14.76 9.30
CA GLU A 79 8.10 -14.94 9.26
C GLU A 79 8.68 -14.83 7.85
N ASN A 80 7.93 -15.26 6.83
CA ASN A 80 8.43 -15.45 5.47
C ASN A 80 7.77 -14.51 4.45
N GLY A 81 6.81 -13.72 4.87
CA GLY A 81 6.05 -12.81 4.01
C GLY A 81 6.88 -11.64 3.48
N THR A 82 6.37 -11.06 2.41
CA THR A 82 6.93 -9.90 1.72
C THR A 82 5.89 -8.76 1.71
N TYR A 83 6.22 -7.62 1.10
CA TYR A 83 5.22 -6.57 0.87
C TYR A 83 4.03 -7.07 0.01
N GLU A 84 4.24 -8.05 -0.86
CA GLU A 84 3.16 -8.65 -1.66
C GLU A 84 2.19 -9.46 -0.79
N THR A 85 2.69 -10.04 0.31
CA THR A 85 1.84 -10.71 1.32
C THR A 85 0.91 -9.70 1.98
N LEU A 86 1.43 -8.53 2.34
CA LEU A 86 0.62 -7.46 2.93
C LEU A 86 -0.47 -7.00 1.94
N ASN A 87 -0.13 -6.78 0.68
CA ASN A 87 -1.10 -6.44 -0.36
C ASN A 87 -2.19 -7.52 -0.52
N ALA A 88 -1.82 -8.79 -0.46
CA ALA A 88 -2.76 -9.90 -0.52
C ALA A 88 -3.71 -9.92 0.70
N ILE A 89 -3.22 -9.63 1.90
CA ILE A 89 -4.03 -9.52 3.12
C ILE A 89 -5.05 -8.38 2.98
N ILE A 90 -4.61 -7.22 2.51
CA ILE A 90 -5.50 -6.07 2.30
C ILE A 90 -6.59 -6.41 1.27
N LYS A 91 -6.22 -7.01 0.14
CA LYS A 91 -7.15 -7.41 -0.91
C LYS A 91 -8.15 -8.46 -0.42
N PHE A 92 -7.70 -9.44 0.36
CA PHE A 92 -8.55 -10.48 0.95
C PHE A 92 -9.63 -9.88 1.87
N ASN A 93 -9.28 -8.87 2.63
CA ASN A 93 -10.20 -8.16 3.53
C ASN A 93 -11.09 -7.13 2.79
N GLY A 94 -11.22 -7.25 1.46
CA GLY A 94 -12.05 -6.36 0.64
C GLY A 94 -11.50 -4.93 0.56
N GLY A 95 -10.17 -4.79 0.62
CA GLY A 95 -9.50 -3.50 0.67
C GLY A 95 -9.54 -2.82 2.04
N LYS A 96 -10.03 -3.51 3.09
CA LYS A 96 -10.06 -3.00 4.46
C LYS A 96 -8.99 -3.69 5.29
N LEU A 97 -8.35 -2.93 6.13
CA LEU A 97 -7.48 -3.44 7.18
C LEU A 97 -8.23 -3.34 8.52
N ASP A 98 -8.00 -4.30 9.41
CA ASP A 98 -8.42 -4.14 10.78
C ASP A 98 -7.61 -3.03 11.47
N GLN A 99 -8.13 -2.54 12.59
CA GLN A 99 -7.55 -1.42 13.31
C GLN A 99 -6.09 -1.65 13.74
N GLN A 100 -5.72 -2.88 14.06
CA GLN A 100 -4.34 -3.22 14.45
C GLN A 100 -3.37 -3.10 13.26
N HIS A 101 -3.75 -3.60 12.09
CA HIS A 101 -2.93 -3.46 10.87
C HIS A 101 -2.83 -2.00 10.43
N VAL A 102 -3.91 -1.23 10.53
CA VAL A 102 -3.89 0.22 10.24
C VAL A 102 -2.92 0.93 11.18
N ALA A 103 -2.98 0.69 12.49
CA ALA A 103 -2.06 1.29 13.46
C ALA A 103 -0.60 0.98 13.11
N SER A 104 -0.28 -0.28 12.84
CA SER A 104 1.09 -0.70 12.48
C SER A 104 1.58 -0.07 11.16
N LEU A 105 0.69 0.13 10.18
CA LEU A 105 1.04 0.82 8.93
C LEU A 105 1.29 2.32 9.14
N LEU A 106 0.54 2.96 10.02
CA LEU A 106 0.75 4.37 10.37
C LEU A 106 2.08 4.56 11.11
N GLU A 107 2.44 3.64 12.02
CA GLU A 107 3.77 3.62 12.65
C GLU A 107 4.89 3.47 11.60
N LEU A 108 4.75 2.52 10.67
CA LEU A 108 5.71 2.35 9.56
C LEU A 108 5.81 3.62 8.71
N ARG A 109 4.68 4.25 8.39
CA ARG A 109 4.65 5.51 7.64
C ARG A 109 5.44 6.60 8.36
N VAL A 110 5.21 6.81 9.66
CA VAL A 110 5.94 7.80 10.45
C VAL A 110 7.44 7.48 10.47
N ALA A 111 7.83 6.21 10.55
CA ALA A 111 9.24 5.79 10.52
C ALA A 111 9.90 6.12 9.18
N VAL A 112 9.28 5.79 8.05
CA VAL A 112 9.85 5.96 6.70
C VAL A 112 9.74 7.40 6.22
N GLU A 113 8.53 7.95 6.18
CA GLU A 113 8.30 9.32 5.70
C GLU A 113 8.85 10.35 6.69
N GLY A 114 8.76 10.11 7.99
CA GLY A 114 9.33 11.01 9.00
C GLY A 114 10.84 11.20 8.83
N GLN A 115 11.57 10.14 8.48
CA GLN A 115 12.98 10.27 8.16
C GLN A 115 13.23 11.08 6.88
N ALA A 116 12.38 10.92 5.86
CA ALA A 116 12.47 11.71 4.63
C ALA A 116 12.18 13.20 4.90
N VAL A 117 11.17 13.46 5.70
CA VAL A 117 10.73 14.81 6.12
C VAL A 117 11.86 15.56 6.86
N ARG A 118 12.49 14.92 7.85
CA ARG A 118 13.63 15.52 8.58
C ARG A 118 14.76 15.90 7.63
N ARG A 119 15.17 14.96 6.79
CA ARG A 119 16.26 15.19 5.82
C ARG A 119 15.90 16.26 4.79
N PHE A 120 14.65 16.29 4.34
CA PHE A 120 14.17 17.33 3.43
C PHE A 120 14.19 18.69 4.10
N ALA A 121 13.64 18.82 5.30
CA ALA A 121 13.59 20.06 6.06
C ALA A 121 14.99 20.66 6.32
N GLU A 122 16.00 19.80 6.56
CA GLU A 122 17.39 20.21 6.76
C GLU A 122 18.12 20.64 5.48
N ASN A 123 17.72 20.14 4.31
CA ASN A 123 18.54 20.18 3.09
C ASN A 123 17.81 20.67 1.84
N HIS A 124 16.56 21.08 1.92
CA HIS A 124 15.79 21.53 0.76
C HIS A 124 16.36 22.81 0.15
N THR A 125 16.07 22.99 -1.11
CA THR A 125 16.31 24.22 -1.88
C THR A 125 14.97 24.92 -2.18
N ASP A 126 15.04 26.17 -2.63
CA ASP A 126 13.84 26.88 -3.12
C ASP A 126 13.18 26.17 -4.30
N GLU A 127 13.96 25.47 -5.13
CA GLU A 127 13.45 24.63 -6.23
C GLU A 127 12.67 23.42 -5.70
N ASP A 128 13.11 22.80 -4.61
CA ASP A 128 12.41 21.67 -3.96
C ASP A 128 11.05 22.13 -3.41
N ILE A 129 11.01 23.29 -2.78
CA ILE A 129 9.76 23.90 -2.29
C ILE A 129 8.83 24.23 -3.45
N ALA A 130 9.33 24.86 -4.51
CA ALA A 130 8.54 25.19 -5.70
C ALA A 130 7.97 23.92 -6.37
N TYR A 131 8.76 22.84 -6.41
CA TYR A 131 8.31 21.56 -6.94
C TYR A 131 7.15 20.95 -6.13
N LEU A 132 7.22 20.98 -4.80
CA LEU A 132 6.13 20.51 -3.94
C LEU A 132 4.89 21.42 -4.03
N GLN A 133 5.10 22.74 -4.09
CA GLN A 133 3.99 23.70 -4.29
C GLN A 133 3.24 23.40 -5.59
N LYS A 134 3.99 23.20 -6.70
CA LYS A 134 3.38 22.84 -7.98
C LYS A 134 2.52 21.59 -7.89
N LYS A 135 2.90 20.56 -7.12
CA LYS A 135 2.06 19.37 -6.93
C LYS A 135 0.73 19.69 -6.24
N ILE A 136 0.74 20.59 -5.28
CA ILE A 136 -0.50 21.04 -4.62
C ILE A 136 -1.36 21.82 -5.63
N ASP A 137 -0.75 22.72 -6.38
CA ASP A 137 -1.46 23.50 -7.40
C ASP A 137 -2.06 22.61 -8.50
N ASP A 138 -1.30 21.63 -9.00
CA ASP A 138 -1.77 20.63 -9.96
C ASP A 138 -2.96 19.81 -9.42
N ILE A 139 -3.00 19.52 -8.11
CA ILE A 139 -4.14 18.87 -7.46
C ILE A 139 -5.36 19.81 -7.46
N LYS A 140 -5.18 21.08 -7.06
CA LYS A 140 -6.26 22.06 -7.01
C LYS A 140 -6.86 22.34 -8.38
N GLU A 141 -6.03 22.44 -9.41
CA GLU A 141 -6.47 22.61 -10.81
C GLU A 141 -7.22 21.38 -11.34
N TRP A 142 -6.82 20.18 -10.90
CA TRP A 142 -7.46 18.93 -11.30
C TRP A 142 -8.79 18.68 -10.61
N LEU A 143 -9.02 19.23 -9.41
CA LEU A 143 -10.26 19.03 -8.68
C LEU A 143 -11.48 19.53 -9.48
N PRO A 144 -12.54 18.71 -9.60
CA PRO A 144 -13.75 19.15 -10.29
C PRO A 144 -14.45 20.28 -9.49
N THR A 145 -14.92 21.30 -10.19
CA THR A 145 -15.72 22.38 -9.58
C THR A 145 -17.12 21.89 -9.20
N GLU A 146 -17.66 20.93 -9.96
CA GLU A 146 -18.95 20.25 -9.72
C GLU A 146 -18.88 18.81 -10.25
N GLY A 147 -19.71 17.92 -9.70
CA GLY A 147 -19.89 16.56 -10.20
C GLY A 147 -19.08 15.49 -9.48
N TYR A 148 -18.67 14.46 -10.24
CA TYR A 148 -17.99 13.28 -9.70
C TYR A 148 -16.52 13.57 -9.38
N LEU A 149 -16.11 13.23 -8.15
CA LEU A 149 -14.72 13.20 -7.72
C LEU A 149 -14.18 11.76 -7.77
N ASP A 150 -13.14 11.54 -8.53
CA ASP A 150 -12.35 10.31 -8.44
C ASP A 150 -11.45 10.35 -7.19
N ARG A 151 -11.91 9.72 -6.11
CA ARG A 151 -11.18 9.67 -4.82
C ARG A 151 -9.89 8.88 -4.92
N HIS A 152 -9.86 7.83 -5.73
CA HIS A 152 -8.67 7.04 -5.94
C HIS A 152 -7.57 7.87 -6.63
N GLU A 153 -7.93 8.60 -7.70
CA GLU A 153 -6.98 9.48 -8.39
C GLU A 153 -6.49 10.61 -7.47
N LEU A 154 -7.37 11.19 -6.63
CA LEU A 154 -6.94 12.17 -5.63
C LEU A 154 -5.94 11.55 -4.63
N ALA A 155 -6.21 10.35 -4.12
CA ALA A 155 -5.31 9.61 -3.23
C ALA A 155 -3.94 9.34 -3.90
N CYS A 156 -3.94 8.98 -5.18
CA CYS A 156 -2.71 8.82 -5.97
C CYS A 156 -1.90 10.12 -6.06
N LYS A 157 -2.57 11.26 -6.23
CA LYS A 157 -1.91 12.57 -6.28
C LYS A 157 -1.36 12.98 -4.90
N ILE A 158 -2.09 12.72 -3.82
CA ILE A 158 -1.62 12.96 -2.45
C ILE A 158 -0.40 12.07 -2.17
N TYR A 159 -0.46 10.78 -2.49
CA TYR A 159 0.69 9.88 -2.41
C TYR A 159 1.91 10.44 -3.18
N ALA A 160 1.69 10.95 -4.40
CA ALA A 160 2.77 11.51 -5.22
C ALA A 160 3.42 12.76 -4.59
N PHE A 161 2.71 13.54 -3.79
CA PHE A 161 3.29 14.63 -3.01
C PHE A 161 4.22 14.07 -1.91
N HIS A 162 3.78 13.10 -1.11
CA HIS A 162 4.60 12.48 -0.07
C HIS A 162 5.81 11.74 -0.65
N HIS A 163 5.63 11.04 -1.75
CA HIS A 163 6.72 10.38 -2.46
C HIS A 163 7.76 11.38 -3.00
N ALA A 164 7.32 12.57 -3.43
CA ALA A 164 8.23 13.63 -3.87
C ALA A 164 9.15 14.14 -2.74
N ILE A 165 8.65 14.20 -1.49
CA ILE A 165 9.48 14.50 -0.32
C ILE A 165 10.57 13.44 -0.14
N CYS A 166 10.21 12.15 -0.26
CA CYS A 166 11.19 11.05 -0.20
C CYS A 166 12.23 11.15 -1.31
N LEU A 167 11.83 11.43 -2.56
CA LEU A 167 12.74 11.59 -3.70
C LEU A 167 13.76 12.72 -3.47
N ARG A 168 13.34 13.81 -2.83
CA ARG A 168 14.16 15.00 -2.61
C ARG A 168 14.84 15.02 -1.23
N SER A 169 14.66 13.97 -0.42
CA SER A 169 15.30 13.81 0.90
C SER A 169 16.80 13.52 0.85
N LYS A 170 17.40 13.40 -0.34
CA LYS A 170 18.79 12.95 -0.55
C LYS A 170 19.12 11.59 0.05
N ASN A 171 18.10 10.74 0.22
CA ASN A 171 18.26 9.33 0.58
C ASN A 171 17.68 8.44 -0.54
N PRO A 172 18.51 7.73 -1.32
CA PRO A 172 18.04 6.99 -2.49
C PRO A 172 17.20 5.76 -2.13
N ILE A 173 17.17 5.34 -0.87
CA ILE A 173 16.43 4.14 -0.43
C ILE A 173 14.99 4.47 -0.02
N LEU A 174 14.76 5.62 0.63
CA LEU A 174 13.43 5.97 1.14
C LEU A 174 12.33 5.97 0.05
N PRO A 175 12.54 6.54 -1.16
CA PRO A 175 11.53 6.48 -2.20
C PRO A 175 11.26 5.05 -2.70
N LEU A 176 12.26 4.16 -2.69
CA LEU A 176 12.09 2.75 -3.08
C LEU A 176 11.26 1.99 -2.04
N VAL A 177 11.49 2.24 -0.76
CA VAL A 177 10.69 1.66 0.32
C VAL A 177 9.25 2.16 0.22
N LEU A 178 9.03 3.46 0.03
CA LEU A 178 7.68 4.01 -0.11
C LEU A 178 6.96 3.45 -1.35
N ASN A 179 7.68 3.25 -2.47
CA ASN A 179 7.13 2.61 -3.67
C ASN A 179 6.67 1.16 -3.41
N ALA A 180 7.40 0.39 -2.59
CA ALA A 180 6.99 -0.96 -2.23
C ALA A 180 5.63 -0.99 -1.49
N PHE A 181 5.29 0.06 -0.77
CA PHE A 181 4.03 0.22 -0.03
C PHE A 181 3.03 1.16 -0.71
N LYS A 182 3.19 1.45 -2.00
CA LYS A 182 2.35 2.40 -2.73
C LYS A 182 0.86 2.08 -2.64
N GLU A 183 0.47 0.83 -2.91
CA GLU A 183 -0.94 0.41 -2.90
C GLU A 183 -1.58 0.61 -1.53
N VAL A 184 -0.86 0.26 -0.48
CA VAL A 184 -1.28 0.46 0.91
C VAL A 184 -1.42 1.95 1.24
N SER A 185 -0.44 2.76 0.83
CA SER A 185 -0.44 4.20 1.06
C SER A 185 -1.57 4.90 0.31
N VAL A 186 -1.84 4.50 -0.93
CA VAL A 186 -2.97 5.04 -1.71
C VAL A 186 -4.29 4.68 -1.06
N TYR A 187 -4.47 3.43 -0.61
CA TYR A 187 -5.66 3.02 0.14
C TYR A 187 -5.86 3.86 1.42
N PHE A 188 -4.80 4.11 2.18
CA PHE A 188 -4.85 4.98 3.35
C PHE A 188 -5.34 6.39 2.97
N TRP A 189 -4.79 7.01 1.92
CA TRP A 189 -5.19 8.33 1.47
C TRP A 189 -6.61 8.38 0.93
N GLU A 190 -7.05 7.34 0.23
CA GLU A 190 -8.42 7.23 -0.28
C GLU A 190 -9.44 7.21 0.88
N THR A 191 -9.14 6.41 1.91
CA THR A 191 -9.95 6.35 3.14
C THR A 191 -9.91 7.68 3.90
N SER A 192 -8.74 8.32 3.99
CA SER A 192 -8.57 9.63 4.61
C SER A 192 -9.41 10.71 3.91
N VAL A 193 -9.40 10.75 2.57
CA VAL A 193 -10.24 11.66 1.78
C VAL A 193 -11.73 11.38 2.02
N GLN A 194 -12.11 10.12 2.18
CA GLN A 194 -13.51 9.76 2.48
C GLN A 194 -13.95 10.26 3.85
N ILE A 195 -13.09 10.19 4.86
CA ILE A 195 -13.40 10.57 6.26
C ILE A 195 -13.38 12.09 6.43
N TYR A 196 -12.34 12.76 5.94
CA TYR A 196 -12.10 14.18 6.23
C TYR A 196 -12.53 15.13 5.12
N GLY A 197 -12.75 14.60 3.91
CA GLY A 197 -13.10 15.39 2.73
C GLY A 197 -11.92 16.09 2.05
N VAL A 198 -12.18 16.62 0.87
CA VAL A 198 -11.18 17.30 0.03
C VAL A 198 -10.57 18.53 0.68
N PRO A 199 -11.35 19.45 1.31
CA PRO A 199 -10.77 20.66 1.89
C PRO A 199 -9.70 20.34 2.94
N LYS A 200 -9.96 19.36 3.81
CA LYS A 200 -9.01 18.96 4.86
C LYS A 200 -7.79 18.26 4.27
N SER A 201 -7.95 17.52 3.19
CA SER A 201 -6.83 16.89 2.49
C SER A 201 -5.90 17.94 1.86
N ILE A 202 -6.43 19.01 1.29
CA ILE A 202 -5.62 20.11 0.76
C ILE A 202 -4.93 20.89 1.90
N GLU A 203 -5.66 21.22 2.97
CA GLU A 203 -5.10 21.86 4.17
C GLU A 203 -3.93 21.06 4.75
N HIS A 204 -4.04 19.71 4.74
CA HIS A 204 -2.96 18.81 5.17
C HIS A 204 -1.69 19.04 4.32
N LEU A 205 -1.80 19.03 3.00
CA LEU A 205 -0.65 19.23 2.11
C LEU A 205 -0.02 20.62 2.26
N GLU A 206 -0.84 21.65 2.41
CA GLU A 206 -0.38 23.03 2.63
C GLU A 206 0.33 23.18 3.97
N THR A 207 -0.21 22.56 5.03
CA THR A 207 0.42 22.54 6.37
C THR A 207 1.78 21.86 6.32
N PHE A 208 1.86 20.69 5.65
CA PHE A 208 3.12 19.99 5.43
C PHE A 208 4.15 20.89 4.73
N LEU A 209 3.76 21.48 3.60
CA LEU A 209 4.67 22.30 2.82
C LEU A 209 5.14 23.53 3.61
N ASN A 210 4.24 24.18 4.36
CA ASN A 210 4.60 25.34 5.17
C ASN A 210 5.62 24.99 6.27
N LEU A 211 5.41 23.87 6.98
CA LEU A 211 6.37 23.43 8.00
C LEU A 211 7.71 23.05 7.38
N LEU A 212 7.71 22.34 6.25
CA LEU A 212 8.94 21.97 5.52
C LEU A 212 9.72 23.18 5.05
N LYS A 213 9.04 24.17 4.47
CA LYS A 213 9.64 25.45 4.03
C LYS A 213 10.34 26.20 5.17
N ASN A 214 9.85 26.06 6.39
CA ASN A 214 10.43 26.69 7.57
C ASN A 214 11.48 25.81 8.26
N GLY A 215 11.88 24.68 7.67
CA GLY A 215 12.87 23.76 8.27
C GLY A 215 12.36 22.99 9.49
N GLN A 216 11.05 22.94 9.70
CA GLN A 216 10.40 22.38 10.89
C GLN A 216 10.10 20.89 10.72
N GLY A 217 11.14 20.06 10.46
CA GLY A 217 10.99 18.63 10.20
C GLY A 217 10.39 17.85 11.37
N GLU A 218 10.73 18.18 12.62
CA GLU A 218 10.18 17.51 13.79
C GLU A 218 8.70 17.83 14.01
N GLU A 219 8.29 19.07 13.73
CA GLU A 219 6.90 19.49 13.80
C GLU A 219 6.05 18.76 12.74
N VAL A 220 6.62 18.52 11.54
CA VAL A 220 5.92 17.71 10.54
C VAL A 220 5.76 16.27 11.02
N VAL A 221 6.80 15.67 11.60
CA VAL A 221 6.72 14.29 12.15
C VAL A 221 5.68 14.21 13.26
N LYS A 222 5.64 15.19 14.16
CA LYS A 222 4.61 15.29 15.19
C LYS A 222 3.22 15.40 14.58
N TYR A 223 3.06 16.27 13.59
CA TYR A 223 1.79 16.45 12.88
C TYR A 223 1.32 15.15 12.18
N MET A 224 2.26 14.35 11.64
CA MET A 224 1.96 13.03 11.09
C MET A 224 1.47 12.06 12.16
N SER A 225 2.11 12.05 13.32
CA SER A 225 1.76 11.19 14.47
C SER A 225 0.37 11.53 15.00
N ASP A 226 0.13 12.82 15.28
CA ASP A 226 -1.16 13.32 15.79
C ASP A 226 -2.31 13.02 14.81
N GLY A 227 -2.06 13.16 13.49
CA GLY A 227 -3.01 12.81 12.44
C GLY A 227 -3.28 11.30 12.36
N SER A 228 -2.29 10.47 12.66
CA SER A 228 -2.43 9.01 12.74
C SER A 228 -3.32 8.60 13.90
N ASP A 229 -3.12 9.19 15.07
CA ASP A 229 -3.96 8.92 16.25
C ASP A 229 -5.41 9.32 16.00
N TYR A 230 -5.63 10.48 15.37
CA TYR A 230 -6.97 10.93 15.00
C TYR A 230 -7.64 9.98 13.98
N TYR A 231 -6.90 9.48 12.99
CA TYR A 231 -7.42 8.50 12.01
C TYR A 231 -7.90 7.23 12.71
N LEU A 232 -7.12 6.69 13.65
CA LEU A 232 -7.45 5.46 14.38
C LEU A 232 -8.72 5.56 15.24
N VAL A 233 -9.05 6.75 15.71
CA VAL A 233 -10.27 6.96 16.52
C VAL A 233 -11.53 7.01 15.65
N HIS A 234 -11.40 7.32 14.35
CA HIS A 234 -12.52 7.58 13.44
C HIS A 234 -12.71 6.50 12.37
N THR A 235 -11.87 5.44 12.35
CA THR A 235 -11.98 4.25 11.47
C THR A 235 -12.35 3.01 12.28
#